data_254335c109a52cb6f3361755b42db3d1
#
_entry.id   254335c109a52cb6f3361755b42db3d1
#
_cell.length_a   1.000
_cell.length_b   1.000
_cell.length_c   1.000
_cell.angle_alpha   90.00
_cell.angle_beta   90.00
_cell.angle_gamma   90.00
#
_symmetry.space_group_name_H-M   'P 1'
#
loop_
_entity.id
_entity.type
_entity.pdbx_description
1 polymer ?
#
loop_
_entity_poly.entity_id
_entity_poly.type
_entity_poly.pdbx_seq_one_letter_code
_entity_poly.pdbx_strand_id
1 'polypeptide(L)'
;MHPSVRRAAAATALGLAVLGSSPSLVWAAITAPASVVVDRYLAATGGAAALTSERTLYTRARVNGFGFDGRFESWSARPDRHYSRTTLGPFSLAEGSDGQSAWRTDPTTSKVVPLHDNDLLDARVSTWFELERWAEPDQGGGDVALEGSERDSLGDYKVLRVASPFTGVKPRRLWFDERTGLLMRVVAPRDAQSVITELSDWRLALGRMRAFTSLTRVAEMPMNRLTAVTDSIAINPSVEGLPFRPPTDAPADGMKWLKQAGVAQLPLEYRSRHLWLKVSLDGGPSEDFLFDTGASVTVLDSGFAARHGIATSGRMQAAGAGASGSATFASIGAIAIRGDDGDGVEFANLKVAVMNVAPSFSAYFWRNLAGVIGYDVISRFVCTIDYDAGTLTLHDPKTYHYAGREAPLPMVMNGTVPGLRGRLDGRYEGVFRLDVGSSSTVDLHTPFVREHRLGGKLRHALPVSGAGFGGKFESTMGRLKRMDIGPYGWNDPIVLLSSATEGAFASEEFAGNIGNRLLERFRLTLDYEHRQVFLEPSKRYRERDVLTRTGMMLGWYGDHVNALSVLPGSPAAKAGLREGELVSAVDGKPILEWDGRALERHLEDGPDGRSFTLTVERDGAPRVLRVRLKEML
;
A
#
# COMPACT_ATOMS: atom_id res chain seq x y z
N MET A 1 23.47 -45.76 -35.86
CA MET A 1 23.65 -47.21 -35.72
C MET A 1 23.13 -47.64 -34.35
N HIS A 2 22.03 -48.33 -34.32
CA HIS A 2 21.60 -49.29 -33.29
C HIS A 2 22.59 -50.48 -33.26
N PRO A 3 22.61 -51.42 -32.28
CA PRO A 3 21.50 -51.95 -31.52
C PRO A 3 21.79 -52.28 -30.00
N SER A 4 20.81 -52.36 -29.13
CA SER A 4 19.98 -53.51 -28.65
C SER A 4 20.77 -54.57 -27.85
N VAL A 5 20.32 -55.10 -26.70
CA VAL A 5 19.39 -56.19 -26.47
C VAL A 5 19.47 -56.69 -24.98
N ARG A 6 18.34 -56.69 -24.26
CA ARG A 6 17.67 -57.78 -23.49
C ARG A 6 18.41 -58.65 -22.46
N ARG A 7 17.91 -58.86 -21.27
CA ARG A 7 16.96 -59.89 -20.69
C ARG A 7 17.13 -59.91 -19.18
N ALA A 8 16.23 -60.03 -18.34
CA ALA A 8 14.98 -60.71 -18.07
C ALA A 8 15.09 -61.47 -16.74
N ALA A 9 14.13 -61.19 -15.88
CA ALA A 9 13.35 -62.03 -14.98
C ALA A 9 14.02 -62.84 -13.84
N ALA A 10 13.54 -62.59 -12.62
CA ALA A 10 12.84 -63.60 -11.85
C ALA A 10 12.10 -62.96 -10.66
N ALA A 11 10.84 -63.37 -10.50
CA ALA A 11 9.91 -62.94 -9.49
C ALA A 11 10.22 -63.61 -8.14
N THR A 12 9.95 -62.88 -7.03
CA THR A 12 9.41 -63.52 -5.82
C THR A 12 8.49 -62.51 -5.13
N ALA A 13 7.21 -62.87 -5.02
CA ALA A 13 6.16 -62.13 -4.33
C ALA A 13 6.39 -62.16 -2.82
N LEU A 14 6.34 -60.96 -2.19
CA LEU A 14 5.92 -60.87 -0.79
C LEU A 14 4.99 -59.65 -0.71
N GLY A 15 3.72 -59.94 -0.42
CA GLY A 15 2.70 -58.92 -0.19
C GLY A 15 3.00 -58.13 1.06
N LEU A 16 3.09 -56.80 0.89
CA LEU A 16 2.89 -55.83 1.97
C LEU A 16 1.71 -54.93 1.57
N ALA A 17 0.64 -55.09 2.33
CA ALA A 17 -0.51 -54.21 2.27
C ALA A 17 -0.05 -52.77 2.50
N VAL A 18 -0.09 -51.95 1.45
CA VAL A 18 -0.05 -50.52 1.59
C VAL A 18 -1.42 -50.11 2.11
N LEU A 19 -1.51 -49.98 3.43
CA LEU A 19 -2.56 -49.18 4.07
C LEU A 19 -2.41 -47.77 3.56
N GLY A 20 -3.31 -47.39 2.67
CA GLY A 20 -3.49 -45.99 2.25
C GLY A 20 -3.77 -45.17 3.49
N SER A 21 -2.78 -44.42 3.96
CA SER A 21 -3.01 -43.33 4.89
C SER A 21 -3.75 -42.25 4.12
N SER A 22 -5.08 -42.25 4.23
CA SER A 22 -5.86 -41.04 4.01
C SER A 22 -5.20 -39.91 4.81
N PRO A 23 -5.01 -38.73 4.26
CA PRO A 23 -4.60 -37.61 5.09
C PRO A 23 -5.68 -37.44 6.15
N SER A 24 -5.36 -37.82 7.38
CA SER A 24 -6.16 -37.47 8.54
C SER A 24 -6.29 -35.96 8.51
N LEU A 25 -7.50 -35.45 8.30
CA LEU A 25 -7.86 -34.11 8.68
C LEU A 25 -7.44 -33.98 10.16
N VAL A 26 -6.30 -33.35 10.40
CA VAL A 26 -5.90 -32.99 11.75
C VAL A 26 -6.91 -31.92 12.16
N TRP A 27 -7.92 -32.34 12.90
CA TRP A 27 -8.81 -31.42 13.59
C TRP A 27 -7.90 -30.62 14.52
N ALA A 28 -7.86 -29.32 14.33
CA ALA A 28 -7.14 -28.42 15.22
C ALA A 28 -7.79 -28.59 16.60
N ALA A 29 -7.04 -29.10 17.55
CA ALA A 29 -7.56 -29.43 18.87
C ALA A 29 -7.34 -28.23 19.79
N ILE A 30 -8.41 -27.79 20.47
CA ILE A 30 -8.28 -26.89 21.60
C ILE A 30 -7.43 -27.54 22.68
N THR A 31 -6.40 -26.89 23.16
CA THR A 31 -5.60 -27.40 24.28
C THR A 31 -6.44 -27.43 25.57
N ALA A 32 -6.26 -28.42 26.41
CA ALA A 32 -7.03 -28.55 27.67
C ALA A 32 -7.02 -27.27 28.56
N PRO A 33 -5.90 -26.52 28.72
CA PRO A 33 -5.92 -25.25 29.42
C PRO A 33 -6.73 -24.16 28.71
N ALA A 34 -6.80 -24.16 27.38
CA ALA A 34 -7.56 -23.16 26.64
C ALA A 34 -9.07 -23.44 26.72
N SER A 35 -9.50 -24.72 26.75
CA SER A 35 -10.92 -25.06 26.88
C SER A 35 -11.53 -24.48 28.15
N VAL A 36 -10.80 -24.51 29.26
CA VAL A 36 -11.26 -23.90 30.54
C VAL A 36 -11.57 -22.40 30.38
N VAL A 37 -10.77 -21.67 29.61
CA VAL A 37 -11.00 -20.22 29.37
C VAL A 37 -12.22 -20.02 28.47
N VAL A 38 -12.35 -20.83 27.40
CA VAL A 38 -13.50 -20.78 26.48
C VAL A 38 -14.79 -21.16 27.19
N ASP A 39 -14.79 -22.25 27.99
CA ASP A 39 -15.97 -22.68 28.75
C ASP A 39 -16.43 -21.62 29.74
N ARG A 40 -15.48 -20.95 30.40
CA ARG A 40 -15.78 -19.85 31.30
C ARG A 40 -16.36 -18.64 30.57
N TYR A 41 -15.82 -18.29 29.41
CA TYR A 41 -16.38 -17.25 28.55
C TYR A 41 -17.81 -17.59 28.11
N LEU A 42 -18.04 -18.82 27.63
CA LEU A 42 -19.36 -19.28 27.24
C LEU A 42 -20.34 -19.22 28.41
N ALA A 43 -19.94 -19.70 29.60
CA ALA A 43 -20.78 -19.64 30.79
C ALA A 43 -21.12 -18.19 31.16
N ALA A 44 -20.13 -17.27 31.10
CA ALA A 44 -20.34 -15.85 31.37
C ALA A 44 -21.23 -15.15 30.34
N THR A 45 -21.27 -15.66 29.10
CA THR A 45 -22.01 -15.01 28.01
C THR A 45 -23.36 -15.69 27.67
N GLY A 46 -23.82 -16.67 28.44
CA GLY A 46 -25.14 -17.31 28.27
C GLY A 46 -25.09 -18.73 27.74
N GLY A 47 -23.92 -19.31 27.53
CA GLY A 47 -23.70 -20.69 27.18
C GLY A 47 -23.59 -20.99 25.68
N ALA A 48 -23.02 -22.15 25.34
CA ALA A 48 -22.80 -22.55 23.95
C ALA A 48 -24.12 -22.68 23.15
N ALA A 49 -25.19 -23.14 23.79
CA ALA A 49 -26.50 -23.26 23.15
C ALA A 49 -27.07 -21.87 22.73
N ALA A 50 -26.89 -20.85 23.55
CA ALA A 50 -27.30 -19.50 23.21
C ALA A 50 -26.48 -18.95 22.02
N LEU A 51 -25.15 -19.18 22.01
CA LEU A 51 -24.28 -18.79 20.90
C LEU A 51 -24.71 -19.44 19.57
N THR A 52 -24.93 -20.76 19.55
CA THR A 52 -25.25 -21.51 18.34
C THR A 52 -26.69 -21.33 17.86
N SER A 53 -27.63 -20.92 18.75
CA SER A 53 -29.02 -20.59 18.37
C SER A 53 -29.13 -19.26 17.58
N GLU A 54 -28.12 -18.41 17.63
CA GLU A 54 -28.05 -17.17 16.87
C GLU A 54 -27.63 -17.44 15.43
N ARG A 55 -28.60 -17.70 14.56
CA ARG A 55 -28.33 -17.94 13.12
C ARG A 55 -28.00 -16.67 12.37
N THR A 56 -28.67 -15.57 12.73
CA THR A 56 -28.42 -14.25 12.19
C THR A 56 -28.42 -13.23 13.32
N LEU A 57 -27.59 -12.21 13.20
CA LEU A 57 -27.44 -11.11 14.14
C LEU A 57 -27.46 -9.79 13.40
N TYR A 58 -28.27 -8.85 13.85
CA TYR A 58 -28.23 -7.45 13.46
C TYR A 58 -27.69 -6.62 14.59
N THR A 59 -26.79 -5.69 14.29
CA THR A 59 -26.25 -4.70 15.22
C THR A 59 -26.28 -3.33 14.59
N ARG A 60 -26.76 -2.34 15.36
CA ARG A 60 -26.63 -0.93 15.01
C ARG A 60 -25.91 -0.19 16.13
N ALA A 61 -24.96 0.66 15.73
CA ALA A 61 -24.15 1.45 16.65
C ALA A 61 -23.97 2.88 16.15
N ARG A 62 -23.83 3.79 17.08
CA ARG A 62 -23.24 5.11 16.82
C ARG A 62 -21.74 4.95 16.80
N VAL A 63 -21.09 5.58 15.84
CA VAL A 63 -19.62 5.53 15.70
C VAL A 63 -19.04 6.94 15.74
N ASN A 64 -17.89 7.07 16.39
CA ASN A 64 -17.09 8.30 16.42
C ASN A 64 -15.62 7.95 16.16
N GLY A 65 -15.02 8.60 15.19
CA GLY A 65 -13.62 8.40 14.85
C GLY A 65 -13.12 9.39 13.82
N PHE A 66 -11.83 9.61 13.77
CA PHE A 66 -11.17 10.51 12.81
C PHE A 66 -11.72 11.95 12.83
N GLY A 67 -12.36 12.37 13.93
CA GLY A 67 -13.03 13.67 14.05
C GLY A 67 -14.43 13.73 13.44
N PHE A 68 -15.04 12.59 13.15
CA PHE A 68 -16.40 12.46 12.61
C PHE A 68 -17.29 11.63 13.52
N ASP A 69 -18.58 11.98 13.51
CA ASP A 69 -19.66 11.15 14.01
C ASP A 69 -20.34 10.40 12.87
N GLY A 70 -20.92 9.25 13.21
CA GLY A 70 -21.59 8.43 12.23
C GLY A 70 -22.43 7.30 12.79
N ARG A 71 -22.80 6.39 11.89
CA ARG A 71 -23.61 5.20 12.20
C ARG A 71 -23.02 3.99 11.51
N PHE A 72 -23.00 2.90 12.24
CA PHE A 72 -22.64 1.56 11.78
C PHE A 72 -23.85 0.65 11.89
N GLU A 73 -24.08 -0.19 10.88
CA GLU A 73 -25.05 -1.28 10.91
C GLU A 73 -24.39 -2.52 10.31
N SER A 74 -24.61 -3.67 10.94
CA SER A 74 -24.12 -4.96 10.44
C SER A 74 -25.18 -6.04 10.53
N TRP A 75 -25.10 -6.98 9.61
CA TRP A 75 -25.86 -8.22 9.56
C TRP A 75 -24.90 -9.37 9.35
N SER A 76 -24.80 -10.22 10.32
CA SER A 76 -24.00 -11.45 10.23
C SER A 76 -24.92 -12.65 10.17
N ALA A 77 -24.59 -13.64 9.34
CA ALA A 77 -25.37 -14.85 9.21
C ALA A 77 -24.44 -16.09 9.14
N ARG A 78 -24.67 -17.03 10.06
CA ARG A 78 -23.93 -18.29 10.09
C ARG A 78 -24.13 -19.09 8.78
N PRO A 79 -23.09 -19.78 8.29
CA PRO A 79 -21.80 -19.96 8.99
C PRO A 79 -20.76 -18.86 8.69
N ASP A 80 -20.94 -18.01 7.65
CA ASP A 80 -19.83 -17.23 7.08
C ASP A 80 -20.26 -15.98 6.30
N ARG A 81 -21.53 -15.53 6.42
CA ARG A 81 -22.01 -14.35 5.69
C ARG A 81 -21.98 -13.10 6.57
N HIS A 82 -21.54 -12.01 5.97
CA HIS A 82 -21.52 -10.68 6.60
C HIS A 82 -21.92 -9.62 5.59
N TYR A 83 -22.66 -8.61 6.07
CA TYR A 83 -22.90 -7.35 5.37
C TYR A 83 -22.88 -6.23 6.38
N SER A 84 -22.20 -5.14 6.07
CA SER A 84 -22.23 -3.94 6.89
C SER A 84 -22.32 -2.66 6.05
N ARG A 85 -22.81 -1.60 6.69
CA ARG A 85 -22.76 -0.24 6.16
C ARG A 85 -22.38 0.73 7.27
N THR A 86 -21.54 1.70 6.90
CA THR A 86 -21.06 2.73 7.81
C THR A 86 -21.21 4.10 7.15
N THR A 87 -21.80 5.04 7.83
CA THR A 87 -21.68 6.47 7.51
C THR A 87 -20.78 7.10 8.55
N LEU A 88 -19.76 7.85 8.12
CA LEU A 88 -18.81 8.51 9.02
C LEU A 88 -18.38 9.83 8.40
N GLY A 89 -18.94 10.95 8.89
CA GLY A 89 -18.77 12.26 8.26
C GLY A 89 -19.18 12.24 6.78
N PRO A 90 -18.30 12.60 5.85
CA PRO A 90 -18.59 12.60 4.40
C PRO A 90 -18.51 11.21 3.76
N PHE A 91 -18.09 10.18 4.50
CA PHE A 91 -17.86 8.84 3.96
C PHE A 91 -19.09 7.95 4.14
N SER A 92 -19.42 7.20 3.09
CA SER A 92 -20.40 6.12 3.12
C SER A 92 -19.74 4.85 2.64
N LEU A 93 -19.64 3.87 3.53
CA LEU A 93 -18.95 2.61 3.30
C LEU A 93 -19.95 1.47 3.37
N ALA A 94 -19.80 0.49 2.51
CA ALA A 94 -20.50 -0.77 2.61
C ALA A 94 -19.55 -1.91 2.25
N GLU A 95 -19.75 -3.05 2.88
CA GLU A 95 -19.00 -4.27 2.56
C GLU A 95 -19.90 -5.50 2.72
N GLY A 96 -19.64 -6.53 1.95
CA GLY A 96 -20.39 -7.77 2.02
C GLY A 96 -19.53 -8.98 1.72
N SER A 97 -19.89 -10.13 2.33
CA SER A 97 -19.27 -11.43 2.08
C SER A 97 -20.31 -12.53 2.15
N ASP A 98 -20.25 -13.49 1.21
CA ASP A 98 -21.04 -14.71 1.23
C ASP A 98 -20.22 -15.93 1.70
N GLY A 99 -19.02 -15.72 2.24
CA GLY A 99 -18.08 -16.73 2.68
C GLY A 99 -17.15 -17.25 1.57
N GLN A 100 -17.48 -17.03 0.30
CA GLN A 100 -16.65 -17.40 -0.87
C GLN A 100 -16.09 -16.17 -1.58
N SER A 101 -16.92 -15.17 -1.77
CA SER A 101 -16.60 -13.86 -2.34
C SER A 101 -16.84 -12.75 -1.33
N ALA A 102 -16.15 -11.64 -1.49
CA ALA A 102 -16.39 -10.44 -0.71
C ALA A 102 -16.21 -9.19 -1.58
N TRP A 103 -16.80 -8.08 -1.13
CA TRP A 103 -16.74 -6.79 -1.80
C TRP A 103 -16.80 -5.65 -0.78
N ARG A 104 -16.32 -4.49 -1.18
CA ARG A 104 -16.50 -3.24 -0.42
C ARG A 104 -16.74 -2.07 -1.36
N THR A 105 -17.26 -0.97 -0.82
CA THR A 105 -17.23 0.30 -1.52
C THR A 105 -15.90 1.01 -1.26
N ASP A 106 -15.32 1.59 -2.30
CA ASP A 106 -14.19 2.49 -2.14
C ASP A 106 -14.63 3.77 -1.40
N PRO A 107 -13.94 4.20 -0.34
CA PRO A 107 -14.38 5.30 0.51
C PRO A 107 -14.37 6.66 -0.19
N THR A 108 -13.56 6.83 -1.22
CA THR A 108 -13.37 8.12 -1.90
C THR A 108 -14.32 8.27 -3.09
N THR A 109 -14.61 7.17 -3.77
CA THR A 109 -15.33 7.13 -5.05
C THR A 109 -16.71 6.48 -4.94
N SER A 110 -16.98 5.75 -3.85
CA SER A 110 -18.16 4.90 -3.67
C SER A 110 -18.33 3.77 -4.71
N LYS A 111 -17.29 3.50 -5.51
CA LYS A 111 -17.28 2.36 -6.43
C LYS A 111 -17.30 1.05 -5.65
N VAL A 112 -18.10 0.08 -6.10
CA VAL A 112 -18.06 -1.29 -5.56
C VAL A 112 -16.82 -2.00 -6.12
N VAL A 113 -15.99 -2.53 -5.21
CA VAL A 113 -14.73 -3.22 -5.53
C VAL A 113 -14.79 -4.64 -5.01
N PRO A 114 -14.67 -5.67 -5.87
CA PRO A 114 -14.49 -7.05 -5.43
C PRO A 114 -13.19 -7.20 -4.65
N LEU A 115 -13.22 -7.98 -3.57
CA LEU A 115 -12.03 -8.30 -2.79
C LEU A 115 -11.37 -9.57 -3.30
N HIS A 116 -10.05 -9.57 -3.32
CA HIS A 116 -9.23 -10.68 -3.79
C HIS A 116 -8.06 -10.93 -2.83
N ASP A 117 -7.40 -12.07 -2.97
CA ASP A 117 -6.17 -12.43 -2.25
C ASP A 117 -6.26 -12.14 -0.74
N ASN A 118 -5.35 -11.33 -0.21
CA ASN A 118 -5.30 -11.02 1.22
C ASN A 118 -6.54 -10.25 1.70
N ASP A 119 -7.11 -9.35 0.90
CA ASP A 119 -8.31 -8.61 1.29
C ASP A 119 -9.54 -9.53 1.43
N LEU A 120 -9.71 -10.48 0.51
CA LEU A 120 -10.77 -11.51 0.60
C LEU A 120 -10.53 -12.40 1.82
N LEU A 121 -9.28 -12.80 2.04
CA LEU A 121 -8.89 -13.61 3.17
C LEU A 121 -9.18 -12.90 4.50
N ASP A 122 -8.83 -11.62 4.60
CA ASP A 122 -9.10 -10.78 5.77
C ASP A 122 -10.60 -10.62 6.04
N ALA A 123 -11.43 -10.45 5.00
CA ALA A 123 -12.88 -10.39 5.14
C ALA A 123 -13.45 -11.70 5.71
N ARG A 124 -13.02 -12.85 5.19
CA ARG A 124 -13.43 -14.18 5.68
C ARG A 124 -13.00 -14.42 7.12
N VAL A 125 -11.76 -14.07 7.47
CA VAL A 125 -11.22 -14.20 8.84
C VAL A 125 -12.01 -13.29 9.79
N SER A 126 -12.30 -12.05 9.39
CA SER A 126 -13.05 -11.10 10.23
C SER A 126 -14.46 -11.59 10.51
N THR A 127 -15.17 -12.09 9.48
CA THR A 127 -16.49 -12.70 9.64
C THR A 127 -16.45 -13.91 10.58
N TRP A 128 -15.43 -14.77 10.48
CA TRP A 128 -15.25 -15.94 11.33
C TRP A 128 -15.06 -15.54 12.81
N PHE A 129 -14.27 -14.48 13.10
CA PHE A 129 -14.09 -13.94 14.44
C PHE A 129 -15.35 -13.24 14.97
N GLU A 130 -16.04 -12.45 14.14
CA GLU A 130 -17.28 -11.74 14.50
C GLU A 130 -18.40 -12.72 14.90
N LEU A 131 -18.52 -13.85 14.20
CA LEU A 131 -19.45 -14.92 14.51
C LEU A 131 -19.02 -15.78 15.70
N GLU A 132 -17.92 -15.44 16.37
CA GLU A 132 -17.34 -16.18 17.51
C GLU A 132 -17.15 -17.67 17.22
N ARG A 133 -16.79 -18.03 15.98
CA ARG A 133 -16.68 -19.44 15.58
C ARG A 133 -15.59 -20.19 16.33
N TRP A 134 -14.57 -19.48 16.80
CA TRP A 134 -13.51 -20.01 17.67
C TRP A 134 -14.05 -20.57 19.00
N ALA A 135 -15.24 -20.13 19.46
CA ALA A 135 -15.89 -20.59 20.69
C ALA A 135 -16.91 -21.71 20.44
N GLU A 136 -17.14 -22.13 19.20
CA GLU A 136 -17.98 -23.29 18.87
C GLU A 136 -17.30 -24.60 19.33
N PRO A 137 -18.04 -25.72 19.51
CA PRO A 137 -17.49 -27.00 19.97
C PRO A 137 -16.33 -27.52 19.10
N ASP A 138 -16.39 -27.29 17.78
CA ASP A 138 -15.36 -27.66 16.81
C ASP A 138 -14.38 -26.51 16.52
N GLN A 139 -14.42 -25.42 17.31
CA GLN A 139 -13.69 -24.16 17.12
C GLN A 139 -13.84 -23.57 15.70
N GLY A 140 -14.95 -23.89 15.01
CA GLY A 140 -15.16 -23.48 13.62
C GLY A 140 -14.04 -23.93 12.67
N GLY A 141 -13.35 -25.03 13.00
CA GLY A 141 -12.19 -25.55 12.29
C GLY A 141 -10.87 -24.82 12.57
N GLY A 142 -10.85 -23.88 13.52
CA GLY A 142 -9.65 -23.13 13.93
C GLY A 142 -8.83 -23.83 15.02
N ASP A 143 -7.75 -23.18 15.48
CA ASP A 143 -6.89 -23.65 16.58
C ASP A 143 -6.89 -22.62 17.71
N VAL A 144 -7.14 -23.08 18.94
CA VAL A 144 -7.23 -22.25 20.15
C VAL A 144 -6.27 -22.76 21.20
N ALA A 145 -5.30 -21.95 21.59
CA ALA A 145 -4.29 -22.30 22.57
C ALA A 145 -4.17 -21.24 23.66
N LEU A 146 -3.96 -21.67 24.91
CA LEU A 146 -3.59 -20.75 26.00
C LEU A 146 -2.14 -20.29 25.82
N GLU A 147 -1.95 -19.00 25.67
CA GLU A 147 -0.61 -18.39 25.56
C GLU A 147 -0.03 -18.06 26.93
N GLY A 148 -0.88 -17.66 27.90
CA GLY A 148 -0.47 -17.36 29.26
C GLY A 148 -1.45 -16.48 30.02
N SER A 149 -0.91 -15.84 31.06
CA SER A 149 -1.62 -14.81 31.85
C SER A 149 -0.88 -13.50 31.74
N GLU A 150 -1.62 -12.40 31.62
CA GLU A 150 -1.09 -11.04 31.60
C GLU A 150 -1.84 -10.19 32.63
N ARG A 151 -1.16 -9.18 33.16
CA ARG A 151 -1.74 -8.17 34.06
C ARG A 151 -1.43 -6.78 33.55
N ASP A 152 -2.41 -5.90 33.57
CA ASP A 152 -2.22 -4.47 33.34
C ASP A 152 -2.98 -3.65 34.41
N SER A 153 -3.06 -2.33 34.21
CA SER A 153 -3.77 -1.43 35.14
C SER A 153 -5.29 -1.66 35.22
N LEU A 154 -5.86 -2.42 34.28
CA LEU A 154 -7.30 -2.68 34.18
C LEU A 154 -7.69 -4.05 34.77
N GLY A 155 -6.75 -5.00 34.88
CA GLY A 155 -7.05 -6.31 35.45
C GLY A 155 -6.03 -7.41 35.17
N ASP A 156 -6.45 -8.61 35.54
CA ASP A 156 -5.74 -9.87 35.31
C ASP A 156 -6.45 -10.64 34.19
N TYR A 157 -5.68 -11.15 33.22
CA TYR A 157 -6.21 -11.76 32.02
C TYR A 157 -5.62 -13.13 31.72
N LYS A 158 -6.43 -14.02 31.20
CA LYS A 158 -5.97 -15.17 30.41
C LYS A 158 -5.93 -14.78 28.95
N VAL A 159 -4.82 -15.09 28.28
CA VAL A 159 -4.60 -14.74 26.88
C VAL A 159 -4.64 -16.00 26.03
N LEU A 160 -5.58 -16.03 25.08
CA LEU A 160 -5.65 -17.08 24.08
C LEU A 160 -5.04 -16.61 22.77
N ARG A 161 -4.25 -17.48 22.15
CA ARG A 161 -3.85 -17.40 20.74
C ARG A 161 -4.89 -18.16 19.91
N VAL A 162 -5.53 -17.48 18.99
CA VAL A 162 -6.61 -18.02 18.17
C VAL A 162 -6.23 -17.90 16.70
N ALA A 163 -6.04 -19.04 16.03
CA ALA A 163 -5.83 -19.14 14.59
C ALA A 163 -7.13 -19.56 13.90
N SER A 164 -7.52 -18.85 12.87
CA SER A 164 -8.64 -19.23 12.00
C SER A 164 -8.26 -20.43 11.13
N PRO A 165 -9.21 -21.15 10.52
CA PRO A 165 -8.91 -22.29 9.64
C PRO A 165 -8.27 -21.89 8.31
N PHE A 166 -8.13 -20.59 8.05
CA PHE A 166 -7.59 -20.06 6.80
C PHE A 166 -6.08 -19.97 6.87
N THR A 167 -5.38 -20.55 5.88
CA THR A 167 -3.91 -20.52 5.80
C THR A 167 -3.39 -19.16 5.37
N GLY A 168 -2.18 -18.80 5.85
CA GLY A 168 -1.53 -17.54 5.47
C GLY A 168 -1.91 -16.34 6.34
N VAL A 169 -2.73 -16.52 7.38
CA VAL A 169 -3.16 -15.46 8.30
C VAL A 169 -2.48 -15.62 9.65
N LYS A 170 -1.99 -14.50 10.19
CA LYS A 170 -1.43 -14.46 11.56
C LYS A 170 -2.54 -14.68 12.59
N PRO A 171 -2.30 -15.49 13.65
CA PRO A 171 -3.28 -15.69 14.73
C PRO A 171 -3.59 -14.36 15.43
N ARG A 172 -4.83 -14.24 15.95
CA ARG A 172 -5.22 -13.15 16.86
C ARG A 172 -4.98 -13.56 18.31
N ARG A 173 -4.74 -12.58 19.17
CA ARG A 173 -4.66 -12.75 20.61
C ARG A 173 -5.93 -12.19 21.24
N LEU A 174 -6.51 -12.92 22.19
CA LEU A 174 -7.77 -12.60 22.88
C LEU A 174 -7.53 -12.59 24.39
N TRP A 175 -7.86 -11.49 25.06
CA TRP A 175 -7.70 -11.31 26.51
C TRP A 175 -9.03 -11.48 27.25
N PHE A 176 -9.10 -12.44 28.13
CA PHE A 176 -10.26 -12.73 28.96
C PHE A 176 -10.00 -12.33 30.40
N ASP A 177 -10.86 -11.50 30.98
CA ASP A 177 -10.77 -11.09 32.38
C ASP A 177 -10.93 -12.29 33.30
N GLU A 178 -9.97 -12.50 34.21
CA GLU A 178 -9.94 -13.67 35.08
C GLU A 178 -11.08 -13.68 36.10
N ARG A 179 -11.63 -12.57 36.47
CA ARG A 179 -12.72 -12.46 37.43
C ARG A 179 -14.09 -12.73 36.79
N THR A 180 -14.35 -12.18 35.61
CA THR A 180 -15.67 -12.23 34.95
C THR A 180 -15.76 -13.30 33.86
N GLY A 181 -14.65 -13.73 33.29
CA GLY A 181 -14.59 -14.59 32.11
C GLY A 181 -14.91 -13.87 30.78
N LEU A 182 -15.15 -12.56 30.80
CA LEU A 182 -15.53 -11.81 29.60
C LEU A 182 -14.33 -11.48 28.73
N LEU A 183 -14.51 -11.42 27.42
CA LEU A 183 -13.50 -10.99 26.45
C LEU A 183 -13.35 -9.46 26.52
N MET A 184 -12.18 -8.99 26.87
CA MET A 184 -11.93 -7.56 27.08
C MET A 184 -11.14 -6.91 25.96
N ARG A 185 -10.28 -7.69 25.27
CA ARG A 185 -9.41 -7.16 24.23
C ARG A 185 -9.14 -8.20 23.16
N VAL A 186 -9.11 -7.75 21.91
CA VAL A 186 -8.65 -8.52 20.74
C VAL A 186 -7.51 -7.78 20.09
N VAL A 187 -6.39 -8.46 19.82
CA VAL A 187 -5.29 -7.92 19.02
C VAL A 187 -5.17 -8.73 17.75
N ALA A 188 -5.37 -8.06 16.62
CA ALA A 188 -5.24 -8.62 15.29
C ALA A 188 -3.96 -8.05 14.65
N PRO A 189 -2.91 -8.87 14.43
CA PRO A 189 -1.73 -8.43 13.68
C PRO A 189 -2.13 -8.19 12.23
N ARG A 190 -1.73 -7.05 11.70
CA ARG A 190 -1.95 -6.69 10.29
C ARG A 190 -0.66 -6.11 9.73
N ASP A 191 0.10 -6.95 9.05
CA ASP A 191 1.44 -6.62 8.53
C ASP A 191 2.39 -6.09 9.62
N ALA A 192 2.95 -4.90 9.45
CA ALA A 192 3.77 -4.21 10.45
C ALA A 192 2.96 -3.47 11.53
N GLN A 193 1.64 -3.63 11.53
CA GLN A 193 0.71 -2.94 12.44
C GLN A 193 -0.09 -3.92 13.27
N SER A 194 -0.63 -3.44 14.38
CA SER A 194 -1.54 -4.20 15.23
C SER A 194 -2.84 -3.42 15.42
N VAL A 195 -3.95 -4.03 15.02
CA VAL A 195 -5.29 -3.51 15.31
C VAL A 195 -5.73 -4.05 16.67
N ILE A 196 -5.98 -3.15 17.61
CA ILE A 196 -6.42 -3.46 18.96
C ILE A 196 -7.88 -3.03 19.10
N THR A 197 -8.74 -3.98 19.49
CA THR A 197 -10.14 -3.71 19.83
C THR A 197 -10.34 -3.98 21.31
N GLU A 198 -10.75 -2.98 22.07
CA GLU A 198 -11.11 -3.06 23.49
C GLU A 198 -12.63 -3.08 23.61
N LEU A 199 -13.16 -4.01 24.41
CA LEU A 199 -14.59 -4.26 24.60
C LEU A 199 -14.97 -3.87 26.03
N SER A 200 -16.08 -3.15 26.18
CA SER A 200 -16.55 -2.67 27.47
C SER A 200 -18.09 -2.54 27.51
N ASP A 201 -18.60 -2.10 28.65
CA ASP A 201 -20.06 -1.93 28.83
C ASP A 201 -20.85 -3.21 28.52
N TRP A 202 -20.44 -4.29 29.20
CA TRP A 202 -21.07 -5.58 29.05
C TRP A 202 -22.45 -5.60 29.71
N ARG A 203 -23.48 -5.97 28.93
CA ARG A 203 -24.89 -6.00 29.38
C ARG A 203 -25.56 -7.30 28.95
N LEU A 204 -26.48 -7.77 29.76
CA LEU A 204 -27.39 -8.86 29.37
C LEU A 204 -28.39 -8.33 28.35
N ALA A 205 -28.35 -8.84 27.14
CA ALA A 205 -29.26 -8.48 26.06
C ALA A 205 -29.64 -9.72 25.25
N LEU A 206 -30.96 -9.95 25.12
CA LEU A 206 -31.53 -11.06 24.33
C LEU A 206 -30.94 -12.42 24.68
N GLY A 207 -30.76 -12.70 25.98
CA GLY A 207 -30.28 -13.98 26.49
C GLY A 207 -28.76 -14.16 26.53
N ARG A 208 -27.96 -13.17 26.05
CA ARG A 208 -26.50 -13.19 26.13
C ARG A 208 -25.90 -11.92 26.72
N MET A 209 -24.79 -12.05 27.44
CA MET A 209 -23.92 -10.91 27.76
C MET A 209 -23.22 -10.44 26.50
N ARG A 210 -23.30 -9.13 26.21
CA ARG A 210 -22.71 -8.49 25.02
C ARG A 210 -22.00 -7.22 25.39
N ALA A 211 -20.89 -6.95 24.75
CA ALA A 211 -20.23 -5.64 24.83
C ALA A 211 -21.02 -4.61 24.02
N PHE A 212 -21.39 -3.50 24.65
CA PHE A 212 -22.11 -2.39 24.01
C PHE A 212 -21.18 -1.29 23.56
N THR A 213 -19.93 -1.30 24.00
CA THR A 213 -18.92 -0.33 23.58
C THR A 213 -17.68 -1.07 23.09
N SER A 214 -17.18 -0.68 21.93
CA SER A 214 -15.88 -1.09 21.42
C SER A 214 -15.03 0.14 21.05
N LEU A 215 -13.74 0.08 21.37
CA LEU A 215 -12.73 1.04 20.94
C LEU A 215 -11.70 0.28 20.09
N THR A 216 -11.68 0.57 18.80
CA THR A 216 -10.70 0.02 17.86
C THR A 216 -9.64 1.07 17.55
N ARG A 217 -8.37 0.70 17.60
CA ARG A 217 -7.24 1.56 17.29
C ARG A 217 -6.11 0.80 16.61
N VAL A 218 -5.26 1.53 15.89
CA VAL A 218 -4.00 1.00 15.36
C VAL A 218 -2.90 1.35 16.36
N ALA A 219 -2.15 0.35 16.84
CA ALA A 219 -1.16 0.54 17.90
C ALA A 219 -0.07 1.55 17.52
N GLU A 220 0.43 1.44 16.30
CA GLU A 220 1.51 2.26 15.72
C GLU A 220 1.01 3.63 15.23
N MET A 221 -0.33 3.81 15.18
CA MET A 221 -0.99 5.05 14.75
C MET A 221 -2.09 5.44 15.75
N PRO A 222 -1.75 5.96 16.93
CA PRO A 222 -2.70 6.16 18.04
C PRO A 222 -3.83 7.17 17.74
N MET A 223 -3.66 8.04 16.74
CA MET A 223 -4.75 8.91 16.27
C MET A 223 -5.82 8.14 15.47
N ASN A 224 -5.47 6.99 14.89
CA ASN A 224 -6.38 6.15 14.12
C ASN A 224 -7.19 5.27 15.07
N ARG A 225 -8.27 5.85 15.58
CA ARG A 225 -9.18 5.19 16.53
C ARG A 225 -10.63 5.41 16.14
N LEU A 226 -11.44 4.38 16.41
CA LEU A 226 -12.87 4.37 16.18
C LEU A 226 -13.56 3.83 17.44
N THR A 227 -14.51 4.58 18.00
CA THR A 227 -15.38 4.12 19.09
C THR A 227 -16.74 3.78 18.49
N ALA A 228 -17.27 2.61 18.82
CA ALA A 228 -18.64 2.24 18.49
C ALA A 228 -19.43 1.97 19.77
N VAL A 229 -20.63 2.56 19.85
CA VAL A 229 -21.59 2.36 20.96
C VAL A 229 -22.87 1.79 20.38
N THR A 230 -23.13 0.53 20.69
CA THR A 230 -24.30 -0.22 20.21
C THR A 230 -25.58 0.36 20.82
N ASP A 231 -26.56 0.65 19.97
CA ASP A 231 -27.86 1.15 20.38
C ASP A 231 -29.04 0.21 20.03
N SER A 232 -28.82 -0.78 19.16
CA SER A 232 -29.85 -1.76 18.79
C SER A 232 -29.23 -3.10 18.39
N ILE A 233 -29.88 -4.18 18.83
CA ILE A 233 -29.51 -5.55 18.45
C ILE A 233 -30.82 -6.31 18.14
N ALA A 234 -30.77 -7.18 17.10
CA ALA A 234 -31.84 -8.15 16.84
C ALA A 234 -31.23 -9.52 16.55
N ILE A 235 -31.84 -10.56 17.12
CA ILE A 235 -31.43 -11.97 16.92
C ILE A 235 -32.38 -12.60 15.91
N ASN A 236 -31.82 -13.36 15.01
CA ASN A 236 -32.52 -14.08 13.96
C ASN A 236 -33.44 -13.20 13.08
N PRO A 237 -33.02 -11.95 12.74
CA PRO A 237 -33.75 -11.15 11.75
C PRO A 237 -33.65 -11.82 10.37
N SER A 238 -34.63 -11.50 9.49
CA SER A 238 -34.48 -11.86 8.07
C SER A 238 -33.27 -11.16 7.46
N VAL A 239 -32.55 -11.90 6.66
CA VAL A 239 -31.39 -11.40 5.88
C VAL A 239 -31.64 -11.53 4.37
N GLU A 240 -32.88 -11.79 4.00
CA GLU A 240 -33.30 -11.87 2.60
C GLU A 240 -33.14 -10.51 1.91
N GLY A 241 -32.60 -10.51 0.70
CA GLY A 241 -32.35 -9.29 -0.08
C GLY A 241 -31.12 -8.50 0.35
N LEU A 242 -30.38 -8.89 1.41
CA LEU A 242 -29.14 -8.22 1.77
C LEU A 242 -28.02 -8.55 0.79
N PRO A 243 -27.18 -7.56 0.42
CA PRO A 243 -26.16 -7.72 -0.61
C PRO A 243 -24.89 -8.38 -0.05
N PHE A 244 -24.97 -9.66 0.31
CA PHE A 244 -23.77 -10.45 0.68
C PHE A 244 -22.80 -10.64 -0.50
N ARG A 245 -23.28 -10.55 -1.74
CA ARG A 245 -22.50 -10.51 -2.99
C ARG A 245 -22.45 -9.10 -3.54
N PRO A 246 -21.49 -8.79 -4.42
CA PRO A 246 -21.43 -7.47 -5.04
C PRO A 246 -22.77 -7.09 -5.68
N PRO A 247 -23.34 -5.91 -5.38
CA PRO A 247 -24.57 -5.45 -6.04
C PRO A 247 -24.30 -5.21 -7.52
N THR A 248 -25.24 -5.66 -8.39
CA THR A 248 -25.18 -5.45 -9.84
C THR A 248 -25.55 -4.03 -10.26
N ASP A 249 -26.35 -3.34 -9.45
CA ASP A 249 -26.86 -2.00 -9.71
C ASP A 249 -26.14 -0.94 -8.87
N ALA A 250 -24.80 -1.00 -8.85
CA ALA A 250 -23.99 0.00 -8.15
C ALA A 250 -24.19 1.39 -8.78
N PRO A 251 -24.28 2.47 -7.99
CA PRO A 251 -24.38 3.83 -8.51
C PRO A 251 -23.23 4.13 -9.49
N ALA A 252 -23.52 4.95 -10.50
CA ALA A 252 -22.48 5.47 -11.38
C ALA A 252 -21.44 6.21 -10.54
N ASP A 253 -20.16 6.00 -10.82
CA ASP A 253 -19.04 6.51 -10.04
C ASP A 253 -18.73 8.02 -10.25
N GLY A 254 -19.63 8.75 -10.93
CA GLY A 254 -19.47 10.18 -11.20
C GLY A 254 -18.37 10.52 -12.19
N MET A 255 -17.75 9.53 -12.86
CA MET A 255 -16.73 9.74 -13.87
C MET A 255 -17.34 9.96 -15.25
N LYS A 256 -16.79 10.87 -16.01
CA LYS A 256 -17.14 11.10 -17.42
C LYS A 256 -15.90 11.31 -18.28
N TRP A 257 -15.97 10.81 -19.50
CA TRP A 257 -15.02 11.10 -20.56
C TRP A 257 -15.33 12.48 -21.17
N LEU A 258 -14.29 13.29 -21.43
CA LEU A 258 -14.49 14.67 -21.85
C LEU A 258 -14.61 14.82 -23.36
N LYS A 259 -13.99 13.95 -24.13
CA LYS A 259 -13.99 14.04 -25.60
C LYS A 259 -14.49 12.75 -26.23
N GLN A 260 -13.78 11.66 -26.11
CA GLN A 260 -14.13 10.37 -26.67
C GLN A 260 -14.46 9.37 -25.57
N ALA A 261 -15.63 8.75 -25.64
CA ALA A 261 -16.02 7.72 -24.68
C ALA A 261 -15.09 6.51 -24.76
N GLY A 262 -14.65 6.04 -23.60
CA GLY A 262 -13.86 4.82 -23.45
C GLY A 262 -12.35 4.97 -23.65
N VAL A 263 -11.86 6.13 -24.09
CA VAL A 263 -10.42 6.39 -24.20
C VAL A 263 -10.10 7.86 -24.04
N ALA A 264 -8.99 8.17 -23.36
CA ALA A 264 -8.40 9.51 -23.33
C ALA A 264 -6.88 9.39 -23.41
N GLN A 265 -6.25 10.18 -24.27
CA GLN A 265 -4.80 10.29 -24.38
C GLN A 265 -4.36 11.64 -23.84
N LEU A 266 -3.55 11.59 -22.77
CA LEU A 266 -3.10 12.74 -22.01
C LEU A 266 -1.61 12.98 -22.24
N PRO A 267 -1.15 14.24 -22.37
CA PRO A 267 0.26 14.54 -22.28
C PRO A 267 0.79 14.19 -20.89
N LEU A 268 1.93 13.52 -20.85
CA LEU A 268 2.62 13.10 -19.66
C LEU A 268 4.01 13.71 -19.62
N GLU A 269 4.26 14.61 -18.69
CA GLU A 269 5.61 15.11 -18.48
C GLU A 269 6.39 14.13 -17.59
N TYR A 270 7.49 13.59 -18.11
CA TYR A 270 8.42 12.77 -17.33
C TYR A 270 9.63 13.62 -16.94
N ARG A 271 9.71 13.98 -15.64
CA ARG A 271 10.75 14.85 -15.10
C ARG A 271 11.20 14.38 -13.71
N SER A 272 12.50 14.45 -13.46
CA SER A 272 13.13 13.97 -12.22
C SER A 272 12.69 12.55 -11.85
N ARG A 273 12.48 11.70 -12.88
CA ARG A 273 11.95 10.33 -12.80
C ARG A 273 10.58 10.22 -12.15
N HIS A 274 9.73 11.24 -12.29
CA HIS A 274 8.34 11.22 -11.85
C HIS A 274 7.42 11.62 -13.00
N LEU A 275 6.19 11.13 -12.91
CA LEU A 275 5.14 11.34 -13.91
C LEU A 275 4.24 12.50 -13.46
N TRP A 276 4.11 13.52 -14.32
CA TRP A 276 3.36 14.74 -14.03
C TRP A 276 2.18 14.89 -14.96
N LEU A 277 1.04 15.25 -14.38
CA LEU A 277 -0.22 15.52 -15.09
C LEU A 277 -0.74 16.92 -14.75
N LYS A 278 -1.50 17.50 -15.68
CA LYS A 278 -2.27 18.71 -15.46
C LYS A 278 -3.66 18.36 -14.96
N VAL A 279 -4.01 18.87 -13.79
CA VAL A 279 -5.29 18.59 -13.11
C VAL A 279 -5.95 19.91 -12.74
N SER A 280 -7.23 20.07 -13.07
CA SER A 280 -8.04 21.21 -12.63
C SER A 280 -9.06 20.80 -11.59
N LEU A 281 -9.30 21.68 -10.61
CA LEU A 281 -10.30 21.47 -9.55
C LEU A 281 -11.41 22.49 -9.72
N ASP A 282 -12.67 22.03 -9.69
CA ASP A 282 -13.89 22.85 -9.77
C ASP A 282 -13.88 23.89 -10.92
N GLY A 283 -13.30 23.48 -12.08
CA GLY A 283 -13.19 24.33 -13.26
C GLY A 283 -12.12 25.43 -13.17
N GLY A 284 -11.31 25.44 -12.12
CA GLY A 284 -10.17 26.35 -11.96
C GLY A 284 -9.00 26.07 -12.91
N PRO A 285 -7.88 26.79 -12.76
CA PRO A 285 -6.68 26.58 -13.56
C PRO A 285 -6.11 25.17 -13.38
N SER A 286 -5.35 24.72 -14.38
CA SER A 286 -4.65 23.43 -14.31
C SER A 286 -3.40 23.56 -13.45
N GLU A 287 -3.24 22.63 -12.53
CA GLU A 287 -2.16 22.53 -11.56
C GLU A 287 -1.33 21.26 -11.78
N ASP A 288 -0.12 21.24 -11.23
CA ASP A 288 0.79 20.11 -11.36
C ASP A 288 0.54 19.04 -10.30
N PHE A 289 0.20 17.84 -10.75
CA PHE A 289 0.01 16.67 -9.92
C PHE A 289 0.96 15.54 -10.31
N LEU A 290 1.42 14.79 -9.34
CA LEU A 290 2.09 13.51 -9.58
C LEU A 290 1.06 12.41 -9.89
N PHE A 291 1.43 11.49 -10.77
CA PHE A 291 0.72 10.24 -11.00
C PHE A 291 1.48 9.12 -10.29
N ASP A 292 0.86 8.50 -9.28
CA ASP A 292 1.56 7.63 -8.33
C ASP A 292 0.74 6.36 -8.02
N THR A 293 1.21 5.21 -8.50
CA THR A 293 0.62 3.89 -8.21
C THR A 293 0.90 3.38 -6.79
N GLY A 294 1.84 4.01 -6.08
CA GLY A 294 2.12 3.73 -4.68
C GLY A 294 1.20 4.48 -3.71
N ALA A 295 0.47 5.50 -4.19
CA ALA A 295 -0.50 6.25 -3.39
C ALA A 295 -1.86 5.54 -3.35
N SER A 296 -2.35 5.25 -2.14
CA SER A 296 -3.64 4.54 -1.95
C SER A 296 -4.86 5.40 -2.30
N VAL A 297 -4.74 6.72 -2.22
CA VAL A 297 -5.79 7.71 -2.49
C VAL A 297 -5.20 8.95 -3.12
N THR A 298 -6.02 9.71 -3.82
CA THR A 298 -5.67 11.04 -4.31
C THR A 298 -5.45 12.01 -3.15
N VAL A 299 -4.37 12.78 -3.23
CA VAL A 299 -3.91 13.70 -2.17
C VAL A 299 -3.82 15.11 -2.72
N LEU A 300 -4.28 16.11 -1.96
CA LEU A 300 -3.97 17.52 -2.16
C LEU A 300 -2.89 17.96 -1.18
N ASP A 301 -2.01 18.85 -1.64
CA ASP A 301 -1.11 19.55 -0.73
C ASP A 301 -1.89 20.49 0.19
N SER A 302 -1.58 20.49 1.49
CA SER A 302 -2.30 21.30 2.47
C SER A 302 -2.11 22.81 2.26
N GLY A 303 -0.93 23.25 1.81
CA GLY A 303 -0.67 24.63 1.45
C GLY A 303 -1.43 25.04 0.19
N PHE A 304 -1.52 24.15 -0.80
CA PHE A 304 -2.36 24.34 -1.97
C PHE A 304 -3.83 24.48 -1.57
N ALA A 305 -4.37 23.53 -0.79
CA ALA A 305 -5.75 23.54 -0.31
C ALA A 305 -6.10 24.84 0.44
N ALA A 306 -5.20 25.30 1.33
CA ALA A 306 -5.37 26.53 2.07
C ALA A 306 -5.42 27.78 1.15
N ARG A 307 -4.53 27.88 0.16
CA ARG A 307 -4.50 29.01 -0.79
C ARG A 307 -5.77 29.06 -1.66
N HIS A 308 -6.39 27.93 -1.94
CA HIS A 308 -7.61 27.83 -2.75
C HIS A 308 -8.90 27.79 -1.92
N GLY A 309 -8.80 27.99 -0.59
CA GLY A 309 -9.96 28.02 0.30
C GLY A 309 -10.70 26.69 0.40
N ILE A 310 -10.04 25.57 0.12
CA ILE A 310 -10.63 24.23 0.18
C ILE A 310 -10.82 23.84 1.64
N ALA A 311 -12.07 23.67 2.06
CA ALA A 311 -12.42 23.29 3.42
C ALA A 311 -11.98 21.84 3.71
N THR A 312 -11.35 21.65 4.87
CA THR A 312 -10.91 20.32 5.32
C THR A 312 -11.59 19.92 6.62
N SER A 313 -11.77 18.64 6.83
CA SER A 313 -12.38 18.08 8.03
C SER A 313 -11.77 16.74 8.41
N GLY A 314 -12.00 16.33 9.66
CA GLY A 314 -11.45 15.10 10.20
C GLY A 314 -9.94 15.14 10.37
N ARG A 315 -9.38 14.07 10.93
CA ARG A 315 -7.92 13.89 11.09
C ARG A 315 -7.55 12.42 11.27
N MET A 316 -6.52 11.99 10.56
CA MET A 316 -5.92 10.65 10.76
C MET A 316 -4.39 10.69 10.63
N GLN A 317 -3.73 9.64 11.08
CA GLN A 317 -2.35 9.36 10.68
C GLN A 317 -2.35 8.56 9.38
N ALA A 318 -1.45 8.92 8.48
CA ALA A 318 -1.20 8.21 7.23
C ALA A 318 0.25 7.72 7.18
N ALA A 319 0.46 6.50 6.72
CA ALA A 319 1.79 5.93 6.53
C ALA A 319 2.43 6.51 5.26
N GLY A 320 3.69 6.93 5.38
CA GLY A 320 4.55 7.25 4.25
C GLY A 320 5.59 6.17 4.00
N ALA A 321 6.62 6.47 3.23
CA ALA A 321 7.67 5.50 2.90
C ALA A 321 8.44 5.01 4.13
N GLY A 322 8.95 5.91 4.96
CA GLY A 322 9.77 5.58 6.13
C GLY A 322 9.26 6.18 7.45
N ALA A 323 8.17 6.92 7.44
CA ALA A 323 7.55 7.55 8.61
C ALA A 323 6.06 7.77 8.40
N SER A 324 5.35 8.21 9.42
CA SER A 324 3.93 8.56 9.34
C SER A 324 3.72 10.08 9.45
N GLY A 325 2.60 10.57 8.88
CA GLY A 325 2.22 11.97 8.91
C GLY A 325 0.74 12.17 9.19
N SER A 326 0.31 13.42 9.35
CA SER A 326 -1.10 13.77 9.57
C SER A 326 -1.79 14.01 8.23
N ALA A 327 -3.01 13.51 8.09
CA ALA A 327 -3.93 13.77 6.98
C ALA A 327 -5.27 14.31 7.49
N THR A 328 -5.89 15.20 6.73
CA THR A 328 -7.29 15.61 6.83
C THR A 328 -8.01 15.24 5.53
N PHE A 329 -9.28 15.54 5.40
CA PHE A 329 -10.06 15.19 4.22
C PHE A 329 -10.76 16.41 3.64
N ALA A 330 -10.91 16.44 2.30
CA ALA A 330 -11.73 17.39 1.57
C ALA A 330 -12.66 16.68 0.60
N SER A 331 -13.77 17.34 0.25
CA SER A 331 -14.64 16.94 -0.86
C SER A 331 -14.48 17.96 -1.97
N ILE A 332 -14.13 17.50 -3.18
CA ILE A 332 -13.94 18.32 -4.37
C ILE A 332 -15.12 18.07 -5.30
N GLY A 333 -15.77 19.13 -5.75
CA GLY A 333 -16.94 19.03 -6.62
C GLY A 333 -16.64 18.40 -7.97
N ALA A 334 -15.52 18.80 -8.59
CA ALA A 334 -15.04 18.24 -9.85
C ALA A 334 -13.51 18.21 -9.88
N ILE A 335 -12.94 17.06 -10.24
CA ILE A 335 -11.51 16.90 -10.56
C ILE A 335 -11.40 16.47 -12.01
N ALA A 336 -10.74 17.27 -12.84
CA ALA A 336 -10.52 16.94 -14.25
C ALA A 336 -9.04 16.81 -14.58
N ILE A 337 -8.70 15.71 -15.23
CA ILE A 337 -7.37 15.45 -15.81
C ILE A 337 -7.51 15.66 -17.31
N ARG A 338 -6.84 16.70 -17.85
CA ARG A 338 -7.05 17.12 -19.24
C ARG A 338 -5.75 17.38 -19.98
N GLY A 339 -5.73 17.02 -21.26
CA GLY A 339 -4.75 17.52 -22.21
C GLY A 339 -5.13 18.92 -22.74
N ASP A 340 -4.18 19.58 -23.39
CA ASP A 340 -4.36 20.91 -23.99
C ASP A 340 -5.41 20.91 -25.11
N ASP A 341 -5.64 19.76 -25.72
CA ASP A 341 -6.66 19.55 -26.77
C ASP A 341 -8.07 19.33 -26.22
N GLY A 342 -8.23 19.34 -24.87
CA GLY A 342 -9.48 19.11 -24.17
C GLY A 342 -9.87 17.64 -23.99
N ASP A 343 -9.03 16.68 -24.42
CA ASP A 343 -9.22 15.27 -24.13
C ASP A 343 -8.95 14.97 -22.64
N GLY A 344 -9.63 13.98 -22.09
CA GLY A 344 -9.44 13.65 -20.69
C GLY A 344 -10.63 13.03 -19.98
N VAL A 345 -10.57 13.09 -18.66
CA VAL A 345 -11.59 12.56 -17.74
C VAL A 345 -11.91 13.55 -16.64
N GLU A 346 -13.14 13.52 -16.14
CA GLU A 346 -13.58 14.32 -15.01
C GLU A 346 -14.33 13.44 -14.00
N PHE A 347 -14.05 13.68 -12.70
CA PHE A 347 -14.68 12.99 -11.59
C PHE A 347 -15.50 13.99 -10.76
N ALA A 348 -16.75 13.66 -10.49
CA ALA A 348 -17.60 14.46 -9.63
C ALA A 348 -17.55 13.97 -8.17
N ASN A 349 -17.57 14.93 -7.23
CA ASN A 349 -17.69 14.67 -5.80
C ASN A 349 -16.62 13.72 -5.21
N LEU A 350 -15.37 13.83 -5.69
CA LEU A 350 -14.28 13.02 -5.19
C LEU A 350 -13.87 13.47 -3.79
N LYS A 351 -13.70 12.51 -2.89
CA LYS A 351 -13.14 12.74 -1.55
C LYS A 351 -11.64 12.47 -1.60
N VAL A 352 -10.86 13.42 -1.13
CA VAL A 352 -9.40 13.39 -1.21
C VAL A 352 -8.79 13.55 0.18
N ALA A 353 -7.60 12.98 0.37
CA ALA A 353 -6.79 13.31 1.53
C ALA A 353 -6.08 14.66 1.32
N VAL A 354 -5.88 15.39 2.41
CA VAL A 354 -5.13 16.66 2.39
C VAL A 354 -3.95 16.52 3.35
N MET A 355 -2.74 16.64 2.82
CA MET A 355 -1.50 16.32 3.51
C MET A 355 -0.43 17.36 3.19
N ASN A 356 0.51 17.59 4.10
CA ASN A 356 1.62 18.51 3.89
C ASN A 356 2.73 17.81 3.07
N VAL A 357 2.60 17.80 1.75
CA VAL A 357 3.52 17.09 0.84
C VAL A 357 4.48 18.03 0.11
N ALA A 358 4.04 19.22 -0.25
CA ALA A 358 4.84 20.16 -1.06
C ALA A 358 6.20 20.55 -0.44
N PRO A 359 6.34 20.87 0.86
CA PRO A 359 7.62 21.31 1.40
C PRO A 359 8.76 20.32 1.22
N SER A 360 8.46 19.00 1.28
CA SER A 360 9.46 17.96 1.08
C SER A 360 9.79 17.71 -0.38
N PHE A 361 8.82 17.91 -1.26
CA PHE A 361 8.92 17.49 -2.67
C PHE A 361 9.14 18.65 -3.64
N SER A 362 8.55 19.83 -3.38
CA SER A 362 8.69 20.97 -4.31
C SER A 362 10.14 21.40 -4.49
N ALA A 363 10.93 21.39 -3.41
CA ALA A 363 12.35 21.68 -3.47
C ALA A 363 13.10 20.69 -4.38
N TYR A 364 12.82 19.39 -4.24
CA TYR A 364 13.41 18.33 -5.04
C TYR A 364 13.01 18.40 -6.51
N PHE A 365 11.73 18.69 -6.77
CA PHE A 365 11.18 18.70 -8.13
C PHE A 365 11.41 20.02 -8.89
N TRP A 366 11.86 21.06 -8.21
CA TRP A 366 11.97 22.43 -8.80
C TRP A 366 10.63 22.92 -9.34
N ARG A 367 9.55 22.63 -8.60
CA ARG A 367 8.19 22.89 -9.06
C ARG A 367 7.22 22.82 -7.88
N ASN A 368 6.18 23.63 -7.95
CA ASN A 368 5.09 23.53 -6.99
C ASN A 368 4.30 22.22 -7.22
N LEU A 369 4.06 21.50 -6.15
CA LEU A 369 3.25 20.30 -6.15
C LEU A 369 1.87 20.63 -5.56
N ALA A 370 0.80 20.51 -6.37
CA ALA A 370 -0.57 20.73 -5.92
C ALA A 370 -1.18 19.45 -5.30
N GLY A 371 -0.76 18.27 -5.79
CA GLY A 371 -1.28 17.01 -5.27
C GLY A 371 -0.70 15.78 -5.97
N VAL A 372 -1.27 14.63 -5.64
CA VAL A 372 -0.91 13.32 -6.16
C VAL A 372 -2.18 12.60 -6.57
N ILE A 373 -2.24 12.08 -7.79
CA ILE A 373 -3.30 11.19 -8.26
C ILE A 373 -2.96 9.77 -7.83
N GLY A 374 -3.83 9.15 -7.04
CA GLY A 374 -3.65 7.84 -6.45
C GLY A 374 -4.56 6.74 -7.04
N TYR A 375 -4.54 5.59 -6.39
CA TYR A 375 -5.27 4.37 -6.78
C TYR A 375 -6.76 4.61 -7.03
N ASP A 376 -7.44 5.40 -6.22
CA ASP A 376 -8.86 5.72 -6.32
C ASP A 376 -9.26 6.28 -7.69
N VAL A 377 -8.36 6.96 -8.37
CA VAL A 377 -8.51 7.43 -9.75
C VAL A 377 -7.90 6.43 -10.73
N ILE A 378 -6.66 5.99 -10.49
CA ILE A 378 -5.87 5.17 -11.41
C ILE A 378 -6.56 3.83 -11.71
N SER A 379 -7.09 3.17 -10.67
CA SER A 379 -7.70 1.83 -10.79
C SER A 379 -9.00 1.77 -11.59
N ARG A 380 -9.52 2.93 -12.01
CA ARG A 380 -10.73 3.01 -12.84
C ARG A 380 -10.48 2.74 -14.31
N PHE A 381 -9.21 2.71 -14.70
CA PHE A 381 -8.78 2.62 -16.10
C PHE A 381 -7.79 1.49 -16.30
N VAL A 382 -7.69 1.04 -17.54
CA VAL A 382 -6.45 0.45 -18.01
C VAL A 382 -5.54 1.60 -18.42
N CYS A 383 -4.41 1.75 -17.72
CA CYS A 383 -3.48 2.86 -17.89
C CYS A 383 -2.27 2.42 -18.71
N THR A 384 -2.04 3.03 -19.87
CA THR A 384 -0.82 2.81 -20.65
C THR A 384 0.09 4.03 -20.54
N ILE A 385 1.26 3.84 -19.95
CA ILE A 385 2.31 4.84 -19.76
C ILE A 385 3.39 4.63 -20.82
N ASP A 386 3.56 5.60 -21.70
CA ASP A 386 4.64 5.60 -22.70
C ASP A 386 5.64 6.70 -22.35
N TYR A 387 6.76 6.30 -21.73
CA TYR A 387 7.81 7.24 -21.31
C TYR A 387 8.56 7.87 -22.49
N ASP A 388 8.63 7.16 -23.63
CA ASP A 388 9.31 7.64 -24.82
C ASP A 388 8.47 8.64 -25.60
N ALA A 389 7.15 8.40 -25.71
CA ALA A 389 6.20 9.30 -26.35
C ALA A 389 5.77 10.44 -25.42
N GLY A 390 5.94 10.30 -24.10
CA GLY A 390 5.44 11.28 -23.12
C GLY A 390 3.91 11.30 -23.08
N THR A 391 3.28 10.12 -23.07
CA THR A 391 1.82 10.01 -23.06
C THR A 391 1.31 9.04 -21.99
N LEU A 392 0.20 9.39 -21.36
CA LEU A 392 -0.64 8.50 -20.58
C LEU A 392 -1.94 8.28 -21.33
N THR A 393 -2.24 7.03 -21.66
CA THR A 393 -3.53 6.67 -22.27
C THR A 393 -4.38 5.95 -21.24
N LEU A 394 -5.57 6.48 -20.98
CA LEU A 394 -6.59 5.91 -20.13
C LEU A 394 -7.62 5.19 -21.00
N HIS A 395 -7.94 3.93 -20.70
CA HIS A 395 -8.95 3.16 -21.40
C HIS A 395 -10.03 2.67 -20.45
N ASP A 396 -11.27 2.56 -20.95
CA ASP A 396 -12.33 1.87 -20.22
C ASP A 396 -11.99 0.37 -20.12
N PRO A 397 -11.85 -0.20 -18.91
CA PRO A 397 -11.52 -1.61 -18.75
C PRO A 397 -12.49 -2.56 -19.43
N LYS A 398 -13.77 -2.18 -19.55
CA LYS A 398 -14.82 -3.02 -20.15
C LYS A 398 -14.65 -3.22 -21.66
N THR A 399 -14.00 -2.28 -22.33
CA THR A 399 -13.84 -2.30 -23.80
C THR A 399 -12.39 -2.45 -24.23
N TYR A 400 -11.45 -2.41 -23.29
CA TYR A 400 -10.03 -2.52 -23.59
C TYR A 400 -9.64 -3.93 -23.99
N HIS A 401 -8.88 -4.02 -25.07
CA HIS A 401 -8.21 -5.24 -25.52
C HIS A 401 -6.74 -4.93 -25.78
N TYR A 402 -5.86 -5.64 -25.12
CA TYR A 402 -4.43 -5.48 -25.34
C TYR A 402 -4.05 -5.93 -26.75
N ALA A 403 -3.48 -5.01 -27.54
CA ALA A 403 -3.11 -5.26 -28.94
C ALA A 403 -1.61 -5.54 -29.14
N GLY A 404 -0.80 -5.53 -28.04
CA GLY A 404 0.63 -5.80 -28.09
C GLY A 404 0.95 -7.29 -28.20
N ARG A 405 2.24 -7.63 -28.08
CA ARG A 405 2.72 -9.02 -28.23
C ARG A 405 3.17 -9.65 -26.91
N GLU A 406 3.30 -8.86 -25.87
CA GLU A 406 3.83 -9.33 -24.59
C GLU A 406 2.76 -10.09 -23.81
N ALA A 407 3.16 -11.16 -23.13
CA ALA A 407 2.27 -11.90 -22.27
C ALA A 407 1.97 -11.09 -20.98
N PRO A 408 0.74 -11.14 -20.46
CA PRO A 408 0.40 -10.48 -19.23
C PRO A 408 1.18 -11.07 -18.05
N LEU A 409 1.69 -10.21 -17.19
CA LEU A 409 2.22 -10.59 -15.89
C LEU A 409 1.11 -10.46 -14.83
N PRO A 410 0.89 -11.45 -13.96
CA PRO A 410 -0.10 -11.35 -12.90
C PRO A 410 0.23 -10.20 -11.95
N MET A 411 -0.72 -9.28 -11.77
CA MET A 411 -0.65 -8.22 -10.78
C MET A 411 -1.07 -8.80 -9.42
N VAL A 412 -0.21 -8.69 -8.43
CA VAL A 412 -0.52 -9.05 -7.04
C VAL A 412 -0.94 -7.79 -6.31
N MET A 413 -2.19 -7.75 -5.84
CA MET A 413 -2.67 -6.61 -5.07
C MET A 413 -2.44 -6.84 -3.59
N ASN A 414 -2.05 -5.77 -2.88
CA ASN A 414 -2.12 -5.71 -1.43
C ASN A 414 -2.87 -4.42 -1.06
N GLY A 415 -4.12 -4.59 -0.63
CA GLY A 415 -5.05 -3.47 -0.55
C GLY A 415 -5.18 -2.77 -1.90
N THR A 416 -4.72 -1.52 -1.95
CA THR A 416 -4.77 -0.65 -3.13
C THR A 416 -3.46 -0.61 -3.92
N VAL A 417 -2.42 -1.31 -3.47
CA VAL A 417 -1.07 -1.21 -4.03
C VAL A 417 -0.76 -2.39 -4.94
N PRO A 418 -0.39 -2.16 -6.21
CA PRO A 418 -0.04 -3.20 -7.16
C PRO A 418 1.40 -3.67 -6.96
N GLY A 419 1.65 -4.94 -7.21
CA GLY A 419 2.97 -5.55 -7.18
C GLY A 419 3.17 -6.61 -8.25
N LEU A 420 4.40 -6.94 -8.51
CA LEU A 420 4.83 -8.01 -9.42
C LEU A 420 5.74 -9.00 -8.69
N ARG A 421 5.60 -10.27 -9.00
CA ARG A 421 6.56 -11.29 -8.55
C ARG A 421 7.90 -11.09 -9.23
N GLY A 422 8.96 -11.09 -8.43
CA GLY A 422 10.32 -10.93 -8.93
C GLY A 422 11.33 -11.75 -8.13
N ARG A 423 12.56 -11.76 -8.60
CA ARG A 423 13.65 -12.53 -7.99
C ARG A 423 14.95 -11.74 -8.05
N LEU A 424 15.62 -11.63 -6.92
CA LEU A 424 16.95 -11.03 -6.82
C LEU A 424 18.04 -12.12 -6.76
N ASP A 425 19.11 -11.91 -7.48
CA ASP A 425 20.30 -12.79 -7.55
C ASP A 425 19.96 -14.26 -7.86
N GLY A 426 18.84 -14.50 -8.56
CA GLY A 426 18.36 -15.83 -8.93
C GLY A 426 17.80 -16.68 -7.78
N ARG A 427 17.69 -16.15 -6.55
CA ARG A 427 17.36 -16.93 -5.35
C ARG A 427 16.42 -16.26 -4.36
N TYR A 428 16.34 -14.94 -4.29
CA TYR A 428 15.50 -14.22 -3.33
C TYR A 428 14.21 -13.80 -4.01
N GLU A 429 13.19 -14.64 -3.87
CA GLU A 429 11.87 -14.39 -4.45
C GLU A 429 11.04 -13.48 -3.56
N GLY A 430 10.20 -12.64 -4.17
CA GLY A 430 9.27 -11.77 -3.45
C GLY A 430 8.28 -11.10 -4.38
N VAL A 431 7.31 -10.43 -3.78
CA VAL A 431 6.43 -9.49 -4.47
C VAL A 431 7.01 -8.10 -4.31
N PHE A 432 7.19 -7.40 -5.41
CA PHE A 432 7.72 -6.04 -5.43
C PHE A 432 6.62 -5.08 -5.84
N ARG A 433 6.41 -4.04 -5.03
CA ARG A 433 5.46 -2.96 -5.33
C ARG A 433 5.83 -2.31 -6.65
N LEU A 434 4.85 -2.12 -7.52
CA LEU A 434 5.00 -1.36 -8.76
C LEU A 434 4.68 0.11 -8.47
N ASP A 435 5.71 0.95 -8.43
CA ASP A 435 5.65 2.29 -7.85
C ASP A 435 6.17 3.35 -8.82
N VAL A 436 5.27 3.93 -9.62
CA VAL A 436 5.62 5.03 -10.54
C VAL A 436 5.75 6.38 -9.82
N GLY A 437 5.49 6.44 -8.51
CA GLY A 437 5.82 7.56 -7.64
C GLY A 437 7.26 7.52 -7.10
N SER A 438 8.02 6.43 -7.34
CA SER A 438 9.41 6.29 -6.91
C SER A 438 10.40 6.54 -8.05
N SER A 439 11.43 7.34 -7.82
CA SER A 439 12.54 7.58 -8.77
C SER A 439 13.65 6.54 -8.73
N SER A 440 13.57 5.56 -7.84
CA SER A 440 14.59 4.53 -7.65
C SER A 440 14.55 3.43 -8.72
N THR A 441 15.52 2.51 -8.67
CA THR A 441 15.47 1.24 -9.42
C THR A 441 14.70 0.20 -8.62
N VAL A 442 15.27 -0.20 -7.45
CA VAL A 442 14.65 -1.14 -6.52
C VAL A 442 14.95 -0.69 -5.09
N ASP A 443 13.91 -0.47 -4.30
CA ASP A 443 14.03 -0.19 -2.86
C ASP A 443 13.61 -1.44 -2.09
N LEU A 444 14.52 -2.07 -1.36
CA LEU A 444 14.22 -3.29 -0.60
C LEU A 444 13.74 -2.95 0.80
N HIS A 445 12.62 -3.55 1.20
CA HIS A 445 12.02 -3.33 2.52
C HIS A 445 12.84 -3.96 3.65
N THR A 446 12.82 -3.34 4.81
CA THR A 446 13.63 -3.75 5.97
C THR A 446 13.44 -5.21 6.38
N PRO A 447 12.23 -5.79 6.44
CA PRO A 447 12.06 -7.21 6.77
C PRO A 447 12.75 -8.13 5.75
N PHE A 448 12.56 -7.90 4.46
CA PHE A 448 13.17 -8.68 3.39
C PHE A 448 14.72 -8.59 3.42
N VAL A 449 15.25 -7.39 3.68
CA VAL A 449 16.70 -7.15 3.83
C VAL A 449 17.28 -7.96 4.99
N ARG A 450 16.57 -7.99 6.13
CA ARG A 450 16.99 -8.72 7.34
C ARG A 450 16.90 -10.23 7.16
N GLU A 451 15.78 -10.75 6.67
CA GLU A 451 15.54 -12.17 6.41
C GLU A 451 16.64 -12.76 5.54
N HIS A 452 16.98 -12.08 4.46
CA HIS A 452 17.97 -12.57 3.49
C HIS A 452 19.39 -12.06 3.74
N ARG A 453 19.63 -11.29 4.81
CA ARG A 453 20.94 -10.75 5.24
C ARG A 453 21.66 -10.03 4.08
N LEU A 454 20.92 -9.13 3.39
CA LEU A 454 21.41 -8.50 2.16
C LEU A 454 22.48 -7.43 2.40
N GLY A 455 22.57 -6.85 3.60
CA GLY A 455 23.54 -5.79 3.92
C GLY A 455 24.98 -6.13 3.59
N GLY A 456 25.41 -7.38 3.85
CA GLY A 456 26.78 -7.86 3.54
C GLY A 456 26.99 -8.28 2.07
N LYS A 457 26.00 -8.14 1.18
CA LYS A 457 26.05 -8.62 -0.21
C LYS A 457 26.15 -7.51 -1.24
N LEU A 458 25.97 -6.26 -0.82
CA LEU A 458 26.10 -5.12 -1.70
C LEU A 458 27.55 -4.94 -2.17
N ARG A 459 27.68 -4.67 -3.46
CA ARG A 459 28.90 -4.13 -4.04
C ARG A 459 28.80 -2.61 -4.05
N HIS A 460 29.90 -1.92 -3.75
CA HIS A 460 29.98 -0.46 -3.71
C HIS A 460 28.94 0.20 -2.78
N ALA A 461 28.80 -0.35 -1.57
CA ALA A 461 27.83 0.14 -0.59
C ALA A 461 28.10 1.59 -0.18
N LEU A 462 27.06 2.44 -0.22
CA LEU A 462 27.09 3.85 0.18
C LEU A 462 25.92 4.11 1.13
N PRO A 463 26.13 4.76 2.29
CA PRO A 463 25.04 5.26 3.10
C PRO A 463 24.34 6.42 2.37
N VAL A 464 23.03 6.41 2.36
CA VAL A 464 22.19 7.44 1.73
C VAL A 464 20.95 7.69 2.58
N SER A 465 20.42 8.92 2.51
CA SER A 465 19.12 9.26 3.06
C SER A 465 18.11 9.37 1.93
N GLY A 466 17.00 8.66 2.05
CA GLY A 466 15.83 8.84 1.20
C GLY A 466 14.85 9.84 1.81
N ALA A 467 13.92 10.34 1.01
CA ALA A 467 12.81 11.16 1.47
C ALA A 467 11.51 10.67 0.84
N GLY A 468 10.43 10.76 1.60
CA GLY A 468 9.08 10.42 1.18
C GLY A 468 8.07 11.18 2.02
N PHE A 469 6.78 10.91 1.80
CA PHE A 469 5.76 11.40 2.73
C PHE A 469 6.09 10.89 4.15
N GLY A 470 5.93 11.77 5.14
CA GLY A 470 6.28 11.49 6.54
C GLY A 470 7.71 11.85 6.92
N GLY A 471 8.65 12.04 5.96
CA GLY A 471 9.99 12.51 6.27
C GLY A 471 11.13 11.76 5.59
N LYS A 472 12.33 11.93 6.16
CA LYS A 472 13.56 11.27 5.70
C LYS A 472 13.69 9.89 6.34
N PHE A 473 14.36 8.97 5.66
CA PHE A 473 14.72 7.65 6.17
C PHE A 473 16.14 7.29 5.72
N GLU A 474 16.84 6.52 6.57
CA GLU A 474 18.19 6.07 6.27
C GLU A 474 18.18 4.75 5.50
N SER A 475 19.14 4.60 4.61
CA SER A 475 19.28 3.44 3.75
C SER A 475 20.74 3.22 3.36
N THR A 476 21.03 2.03 2.84
CA THR A 476 22.31 1.74 2.20
C THR A 476 22.06 1.43 0.73
N MET A 477 22.68 2.17 -0.15
CA MET A 477 22.61 1.96 -1.60
C MET A 477 23.81 1.18 -2.10
N GLY A 478 23.63 0.35 -3.12
CA GLY A 478 24.69 -0.42 -3.75
C GLY A 478 24.18 -1.24 -4.91
N ARG A 479 24.99 -2.20 -5.39
CA ARG A 479 24.60 -3.10 -6.49
C ARG A 479 24.43 -4.53 -6.01
N LEU A 480 23.38 -5.19 -6.49
CA LEU A 480 23.23 -6.65 -6.51
C LEU A 480 23.60 -7.19 -7.90
N LYS A 481 23.61 -8.51 -8.06
CA LYS A 481 24.05 -9.12 -9.33
C LYS A 481 22.98 -9.08 -10.39
N ARG A 482 21.70 -9.33 -9.99
CA ARG A 482 20.63 -9.49 -10.95
C ARG A 482 19.24 -9.26 -10.33
N MET A 483 18.34 -8.66 -11.10
CA MET A 483 16.90 -8.59 -10.83
C MET A 483 16.15 -9.21 -12.00
N ASP A 484 15.19 -10.08 -11.73
CA ASP A 484 14.30 -10.69 -12.71
C ASP A 484 12.83 -10.41 -12.37
N ILE A 485 12.03 -10.06 -13.40
CA ILE A 485 10.57 -9.87 -13.31
C ILE A 485 9.96 -10.55 -14.54
N GLY A 486 9.20 -11.62 -14.32
CA GLY A 486 8.68 -12.42 -15.43
C GLY A 486 9.80 -12.88 -16.38
N PRO A 487 9.70 -12.64 -17.69
CA PRO A 487 10.71 -12.98 -18.67
C PRO A 487 11.88 -11.98 -18.75
N TYR A 488 11.80 -10.86 -18.02
CA TYR A 488 12.77 -9.77 -18.11
C TYR A 488 13.79 -9.83 -16.99
N GLY A 489 15.05 -9.45 -17.30
CA GLY A 489 16.12 -9.47 -16.33
C GLY A 489 17.18 -8.39 -16.57
N TRP A 490 17.71 -7.85 -15.47
CA TRP A 490 18.74 -6.82 -15.46
C TRP A 490 19.93 -7.25 -14.62
N ASN A 491 21.11 -7.05 -15.18
CA ASN A 491 22.36 -7.25 -14.47
C ASN A 491 22.76 -5.96 -13.75
N ASP A 492 23.39 -6.12 -12.60
CA ASP A 492 23.96 -5.04 -11.80
C ASP A 492 22.96 -3.92 -11.41
N PRO A 493 21.70 -4.25 -11.01
CA PRO A 493 20.75 -3.23 -10.59
C PRO A 493 21.27 -2.46 -9.39
N ILE A 494 21.02 -1.15 -9.37
CA ILE A 494 21.18 -0.34 -8.17
C ILE A 494 20.02 -0.65 -7.23
N VAL A 495 20.33 -1.01 -6.00
CA VAL A 495 19.33 -1.29 -4.98
C VAL A 495 19.55 -0.44 -3.74
N LEU A 496 18.45 -0.10 -3.09
CA LEU A 496 18.42 0.60 -1.82
C LEU A 496 17.98 -0.40 -0.75
N LEU A 497 18.78 -0.59 0.29
CA LEU A 497 18.42 -1.41 1.44
C LEU A 497 17.87 -0.51 2.55
N SER A 498 16.58 -0.57 2.79
CA SER A 498 15.94 0.21 3.84
C SER A 498 16.35 -0.28 5.24
N SER A 499 16.47 0.65 6.17
CA SER A 499 16.56 0.41 7.61
C SER A 499 15.36 0.97 8.38
N ALA A 500 14.30 1.38 7.69
CA ALA A 500 13.08 1.93 8.28
C ALA A 500 12.45 0.96 9.27
N THR A 501 11.95 1.48 10.38
CA THR A 501 11.26 0.72 11.43
C THR A 501 9.75 0.97 11.44
N GLU A 502 9.29 1.92 10.63
CA GLU A 502 7.88 2.27 10.44
C GLU A 502 7.61 2.66 8.97
N GLY A 503 6.36 2.86 8.63
CA GLY A 503 5.95 3.19 7.27
C GLY A 503 6.00 2.00 6.30
N ALA A 504 5.84 2.28 5.01
CA ALA A 504 5.74 1.24 3.97
C ALA A 504 7.00 0.38 3.86
N PHE A 505 8.19 0.94 4.12
CA PHE A 505 9.45 0.20 4.02
C PHE A 505 9.72 -0.72 5.21
N ALA A 506 8.92 -0.64 6.29
CA ALA A 506 8.93 -1.61 7.40
C ALA A 506 7.94 -2.76 7.18
N SER A 507 7.14 -2.74 6.11
CA SER A 507 6.13 -3.74 5.78
C SER A 507 6.75 -5.08 5.31
N GLU A 508 6.13 -6.19 5.75
CA GLU A 508 6.45 -7.55 5.30
C GLU A 508 5.70 -7.94 4.02
N GLU A 509 4.71 -7.15 3.61
CA GLU A 509 3.79 -7.47 2.51
C GLU A 509 4.46 -7.43 1.14
N PHE A 510 5.51 -6.60 1.02
CA PHE A 510 6.33 -6.50 -0.17
C PHE A 510 7.81 -6.72 0.16
N ALA A 511 8.52 -7.36 -0.76
CA ALA A 511 9.97 -7.47 -0.70
C ALA A 511 10.66 -6.11 -0.92
N GLY A 512 10.00 -5.23 -1.65
CA GLY A 512 10.50 -3.90 -1.98
C GLY A 512 9.64 -3.18 -3.01
N ASN A 513 10.08 -2.01 -3.46
CA ASN A 513 9.50 -1.24 -4.56
C ASN A 513 10.33 -1.39 -5.83
N ILE A 514 9.67 -1.32 -6.98
CA ILE A 514 10.24 -1.12 -8.30
C ILE A 514 9.84 0.27 -8.75
N GLY A 515 10.82 1.16 -8.92
CA GLY A 515 10.60 2.54 -9.30
C GLY A 515 10.86 2.85 -10.77
N ASN A 516 10.71 4.12 -11.13
CA ASN A 516 10.74 4.58 -12.51
C ASN A 516 12.08 4.37 -13.22
N ARG A 517 13.21 4.33 -12.49
CA ARG A 517 14.51 4.03 -13.11
C ARG A 517 14.55 2.64 -13.76
N LEU A 518 13.71 1.72 -13.28
CA LEU A 518 13.49 0.42 -13.90
C LEU A 518 12.31 0.47 -14.86
N LEU A 519 11.18 1.08 -14.45
CA LEU A 519 9.93 1.07 -15.22
C LEU A 519 10.03 1.88 -16.52
N GLU A 520 10.84 2.95 -16.59
CA GLU A 520 11.08 3.75 -17.81
C GLU A 520 11.69 2.96 -18.97
N ARG A 521 12.11 1.72 -18.70
CA ARG A 521 12.62 0.77 -19.71
C ARG A 521 11.53 0.09 -20.52
N PHE A 522 10.27 0.38 -20.16
CA PHE A 522 9.09 -0.23 -20.78
C PHE A 522 8.06 0.82 -21.16
N ARG A 523 7.26 0.48 -22.13
CA ARG A 523 5.90 0.97 -22.23
C ARG A 523 5.07 0.09 -21.29
N LEU A 524 4.49 0.71 -20.28
CA LEU A 524 3.85 0.03 -19.16
C LEU A 524 2.33 0.12 -19.28
N THR A 525 1.63 -1.02 -19.31
CA THR A 525 0.17 -1.05 -19.23
C THR A 525 -0.27 -1.73 -17.95
N LEU A 526 -1.08 -1.02 -17.16
CA LEU A 526 -1.64 -1.44 -15.87
C LEU A 526 -3.13 -1.70 -16.06
N ASP A 527 -3.56 -2.92 -15.88
CA ASP A 527 -4.96 -3.35 -15.94
C ASP A 527 -5.39 -3.87 -14.57
N TYR A 528 -5.93 -2.99 -13.75
CA TYR A 528 -6.35 -3.32 -12.38
C TYR A 528 -7.60 -4.21 -12.36
N GLU A 529 -8.52 -4.03 -13.32
CA GLU A 529 -9.78 -4.81 -13.40
C GLU A 529 -9.49 -6.30 -13.63
N HIS A 530 -8.54 -6.60 -14.55
CA HIS A 530 -8.16 -7.98 -14.88
C HIS A 530 -6.89 -8.42 -14.12
N ARG A 531 -6.33 -7.56 -13.25
CA ARG A 531 -5.16 -7.82 -12.41
C ARG A 531 -3.94 -8.28 -13.20
N GLN A 532 -3.59 -7.55 -14.22
CA GLN A 532 -2.47 -7.85 -15.11
C GLN A 532 -1.67 -6.61 -15.49
N VAL A 533 -0.40 -6.84 -15.79
CA VAL A 533 0.55 -5.82 -16.22
C VAL A 533 1.20 -6.27 -17.51
N PHE A 534 1.29 -5.39 -18.49
CA PHE A 534 2.05 -5.64 -19.71
C PHE A 534 3.28 -4.73 -19.72
N LEU A 535 4.44 -5.34 -19.96
CA LEU A 535 5.74 -4.68 -20.02
C LEU A 535 6.29 -4.81 -21.44
N GLU A 536 6.15 -3.78 -22.26
CA GLU A 536 6.70 -3.75 -23.62
C GLU A 536 8.09 -3.08 -23.58
N PRO A 537 9.19 -3.80 -23.87
CA PRO A 537 10.51 -3.22 -23.85
C PRO A 537 10.67 -1.99 -24.74
N SER A 538 11.09 -0.86 -24.15
CA SER A 538 11.38 0.38 -24.84
C SER A 538 12.82 0.36 -25.40
N LYS A 539 13.22 1.43 -26.10
CA LYS A 539 14.60 1.62 -26.54
C LYS A 539 15.60 1.64 -25.39
N ARG A 540 15.16 1.98 -24.14
CA ARG A 540 15.98 2.05 -22.93
C ARG A 540 16.14 0.71 -22.23
N TYR A 541 15.50 -0.36 -22.69
CA TYR A 541 15.48 -1.65 -21.98
C TYR A 541 16.87 -2.18 -21.64
N ARG A 542 17.84 -1.98 -22.54
CA ARG A 542 19.22 -2.46 -22.38
C ARG A 542 20.18 -1.41 -21.78
N GLU A 543 19.69 -0.22 -21.43
CA GLU A 543 20.53 0.80 -20.83
C GLU A 543 21.06 0.31 -19.47
N ARG A 544 22.32 0.66 -19.19
CA ARG A 544 22.93 0.37 -17.90
C ARG A 544 22.30 1.24 -16.82
N ASP A 545 22.16 0.71 -15.63
CA ASP A 545 21.70 1.48 -14.48
C ASP A 545 22.83 2.36 -13.94
N VAL A 546 22.68 3.68 -13.98
CA VAL A 546 23.67 4.67 -13.54
C VAL A 546 22.99 5.58 -12.50
N LEU A 547 23.59 5.71 -11.31
CA LEU A 547 22.99 6.50 -10.23
C LEU A 547 23.04 8.00 -10.54
N THR A 548 24.22 8.54 -10.56
CA THR A 548 24.53 9.97 -10.77
C THR A 548 25.98 10.13 -11.16
N ARG A 549 26.33 11.21 -11.82
CA ARG A 549 27.72 11.56 -12.18
C ARG A 549 28.27 12.69 -11.35
N THR A 550 27.42 13.42 -10.64
CA THR A 550 27.81 14.51 -9.75
C THR A 550 27.82 14.09 -8.29
N GLY A 551 26.85 13.25 -7.88
CA GLY A 551 26.60 12.88 -6.48
C GLY A 551 26.09 14.03 -5.65
N MET A 552 25.42 15.02 -6.26
CA MET A 552 24.71 16.11 -5.58
C MET A 552 23.25 16.14 -5.99
N MET A 553 22.44 16.68 -5.12
CA MET A 553 21.05 17.02 -5.37
C MET A 553 20.84 18.49 -5.00
N LEU A 554 20.25 19.27 -5.90
CA LEU A 554 19.96 20.68 -5.69
C LEU A 554 18.47 20.85 -5.39
N GLY A 555 18.13 21.63 -4.38
CA GLY A 555 16.76 21.93 -3.96
C GLY A 555 16.39 23.37 -4.27
N TRP A 556 15.24 23.57 -4.92
CA TRP A 556 14.67 24.88 -5.23
C TRP A 556 13.65 25.31 -4.16
N TYR A 557 13.78 26.55 -3.70
CA TYR A 557 12.93 27.12 -2.65
C TYR A 557 12.19 28.40 -3.09
N GLY A 558 12.00 28.54 -4.38
CA GLY A 558 11.35 29.70 -4.99
C GLY A 558 12.34 30.80 -5.41
N ASP A 559 12.95 31.46 -4.47
CA ASP A 559 13.89 32.58 -4.67
C ASP A 559 15.37 32.18 -4.59
N HIS A 560 15.66 30.95 -4.17
CA HIS A 560 17.04 30.45 -4.05
C HIS A 560 17.14 28.95 -4.26
N VAL A 561 18.37 28.46 -4.44
CA VAL A 561 18.69 27.03 -4.62
C VAL A 561 19.81 26.63 -3.66
N ASN A 562 19.60 25.57 -2.90
CA ASN A 562 20.59 25.00 -1.99
C ASN A 562 21.03 23.61 -2.44
N ALA A 563 22.23 23.22 -2.04
CA ALA A 563 22.66 21.82 -2.10
C ALA A 563 21.85 20.99 -1.07
N LEU A 564 20.82 20.27 -1.55
CA LEU A 564 19.92 19.50 -0.73
C LEU A 564 20.58 18.24 -0.15
N SER A 565 21.45 17.62 -0.94
CA SER A 565 22.26 16.46 -0.55
C SER A 565 23.57 16.40 -1.33
N VAL A 566 24.63 15.96 -0.67
CA VAL A 566 25.95 15.75 -1.28
C VAL A 566 26.51 14.40 -0.82
N LEU A 567 26.55 13.42 -1.72
CA LEU A 567 27.02 12.08 -1.40
C LEU A 567 28.51 12.09 -1.01
N PRO A 568 28.88 11.42 0.09
CA PRO A 568 30.27 11.31 0.52
C PRO A 568 31.17 10.74 -0.57
N GLY A 569 32.34 11.36 -0.77
CA GLY A 569 33.32 10.93 -1.79
C GLY A 569 32.93 11.15 -3.24
N SER A 570 31.78 11.78 -3.48
CA SER A 570 31.29 12.15 -4.82
C SER A 570 32.14 13.21 -5.50
N PRO A 571 32.00 13.40 -6.84
CA PRO A 571 32.57 14.52 -7.55
C PRO A 571 32.26 15.90 -6.93
N ALA A 572 31.01 16.13 -6.52
CA ALA A 572 30.61 17.38 -5.86
C ALA A 572 31.28 17.54 -4.48
N ALA A 573 31.31 16.48 -3.66
CA ALA A 573 32.01 16.49 -2.37
C ALA A 573 33.51 16.76 -2.53
N LYS A 574 34.16 16.14 -3.52
CA LYS A 574 35.59 16.36 -3.84
C LYS A 574 35.87 17.76 -4.35
N ALA A 575 34.91 18.40 -5.03
CA ALA A 575 34.98 19.79 -5.42
C ALA A 575 34.81 20.76 -4.23
N GLY A 576 34.38 20.24 -3.06
CA GLY A 576 34.20 21.00 -1.83
C GLY A 576 32.80 21.53 -1.60
N LEU A 577 31.78 21.07 -2.36
CA LEU A 577 30.36 21.38 -2.10
C LEU A 577 29.91 20.73 -0.79
N ARG A 578 29.12 21.45 0.01
CA ARG A 578 28.53 20.98 1.27
C ARG A 578 27.02 21.08 1.24
N GLU A 579 26.36 20.18 1.96
CA GLU A 579 24.92 20.29 2.17
C GLU A 579 24.54 21.63 2.78
N GLY A 580 23.40 22.19 2.34
CA GLY A 580 22.87 23.47 2.78
C GLY A 580 23.50 24.68 2.11
N GLU A 581 24.61 24.56 1.39
CA GLU A 581 25.22 25.72 0.71
C GLU A 581 24.31 26.27 -0.39
N LEU A 582 24.18 27.60 -0.43
CA LEU A 582 23.48 28.31 -1.48
C LEU A 582 24.27 28.21 -2.79
N VAL A 583 23.61 27.77 -3.84
CA VAL A 583 24.16 27.71 -5.20
C VAL A 583 23.57 28.85 -6.02
N SER A 584 24.39 29.81 -6.44
CA SER A 584 23.92 31.02 -7.14
C SER A 584 24.06 30.92 -8.65
N ALA A 585 25.03 30.15 -9.18
CA ALA A 585 25.22 30.01 -10.62
C ALA A 585 25.82 28.65 -11.02
N VAL A 586 25.59 28.24 -12.27
CA VAL A 586 26.22 27.10 -12.95
C VAL A 586 26.85 27.61 -14.24
N ASP A 587 28.17 27.36 -14.41
CA ASP A 587 28.98 27.88 -15.54
C ASP A 587 28.78 29.40 -15.79
N GLY A 588 28.68 30.15 -14.69
CA GLY A 588 28.50 31.62 -14.71
C GLY A 588 27.07 32.10 -15.01
N LYS A 589 26.16 31.21 -15.40
CA LYS A 589 24.74 31.53 -15.58
C LYS A 589 23.99 31.42 -14.25
N PRO A 590 23.24 32.47 -13.81
CA PRO A 590 22.42 32.41 -12.61
C PRO A 590 21.53 31.19 -12.58
N ILE A 591 21.49 30.51 -11.44
CA ILE A 591 20.84 29.18 -11.36
C ILE A 591 19.32 29.26 -11.57
N LEU A 592 18.68 30.35 -11.15
CA LEU A 592 17.24 30.58 -11.33
C LEU A 592 16.83 30.87 -12.78
N GLU A 593 17.79 31.17 -13.66
CA GLU A 593 17.56 31.36 -15.09
C GLU A 593 17.62 30.05 -15.90
N TRP A 594 17.97 28.94 -15.23
CA TRP A 594 17.96 27.66 -15.88
C TRP A 594 16.54 27.07 -15.88
N ASP A 595 16.14 26.51 -17.02
CA ASP A 595 15.08 25.51 -17.04
C ASP A 595 15.56 24.28 -16.28
N GLY A 596 14.76 23.82 -15.32
CA GLY A 596 15.19 22.73 -14.44
C GLY A 596 15.56 21.44 -15.18
N ARG A 597 14.88 21.12 -16.31
CA ARG A 597 15.21 19.96 -17.15
C ARG A 597 16.52 20.16 -17.93
N ALA A 598 16.75 21.36 -18.40
CA ALA A 598 18.01 21.72 -19.06
C ALA A 598 19.16 21.68 -18.07
N LEU A 599 18.95 22.16 -16.84
CA LEU A 599 19.94 22.08 -15.77
C LEU A 599 20.26 20.65 -15.38
N GLU A 600 19.26 19.81 -15.15
CA GLU A 600 19.45 18.39 -14.81
C GLU A 600 20.31 17.67 -15.87
N ARG A 601 19.98 17.86 -17.15
CA ARG A 601 20.81 17.34 -18.25
C ARG A 601 22.20 17.91 -18.25
N HIS A 602 22.34 19.23 -18.05
CA HIS A 602 23.65 19.89 -18.03
C HIS A 602 24.53 19.35 -16.90
N LEU A 603 23.97 19.02 -15.75
CA LEU A 603 24.71 18.53 -14.59
C LEU A 603 25.08 17.05 -14.71
N GLU A 604 24.20 16.22 -15.29
CA GLU A 604 24.36 14.76 -15.28
C GLU A 604 24.81 14.13 -16.61
N ASP A 605 24.51 14.77 -17.76
CA ASP A 605 24.83 14.22 -19.07
C ASP A 605 26.29 14.50 -19.46
N GLY A 606 26.88 13.52 -20.12
CA GLY A 606 28.24 13.61 -20.69
C GLY A 606 29.19 12.52 -20.22
N PRO A 607 30.37 12.45 -20.81
CA PRO A 607 31.38 11.43 -20.47
C PRO A 607 32.05 11.73 -19.13
N ASP A 608 32.59 10.70 -18.51
CA ASP A 608 33.47 10.86 -17.35
C ASP A 608 34.63 11.80 -17.67
N GLY A 609 34.88 12.72 -16.74
CA GLY A 609 35.92 13.75 -16.91
C GLY A 609 35.43 15.09 -17.44
N ARG A 610 34.21 15.19 -18.03
CA ARG A 610 33.59 16.48 -18.31
C ARG A 610 33.48 17.29 -17.02
N SER A 611 33.67 18.59 -17.09
CA SER A 611 33.61 19.47 -15.92
C SER A 611 32.67 20.64 -16.16
N PHE A 612 32.08 21.12 -15.09
CA PHE A 612 31.35 22.40 -15.01
C PHE A 612 31.71 23.13 -13.72
N THR A 613 31.29 24.38 -13.58
CA THR A 613 31.53 25.18 -12.40
C THR A 613 30.22 25.48 -11.65
N LEU A 614 30.30 25.42 -10.31
CA LEU A 614 29.25 25.91 -9.42
C LEU A 614 29.74 27.13 -8.71
N THR A 615 28.97 28.21 -8.69
CA THR A 615 29.19 29.32 -7.78
C THR A 615 28.33 29.12 -6.55
N VAL A 616 28.98 29.01 -5.38
CA VAL A 616 28.33 28.79 -4.07
C VAL A 616 28.62 29.98 -3.17
N GLU A 617 27.73 30.29 -2.24
CA GLU A 617 27.96 31.29 -1.20
C GLU A 617 28.44 30.61 0.08
N ARG A 618 29.61 31.05 0.56
CA ARG A 618 30.21 30.57 1.79
C ARG A 618 30.79 31.72 2.58
N ASP A 619 30.41 31.85 3.86
CA ASP A 619 30.85 32.93 4.76
C ASP A 619 30.61 34.32 4.16
N GLY A 620 29.49 34.52 3.44
CA GLY A 620 29.11 35.78 2.80
C GLY A 620 29.92 36.14 1.54
N ALA A 621 30.71 35.21 0.99
CA ALA A 621 31.49 35.44 -0.23
C ALA A 621 31.26 34.34 -1.27
N PRO A 622 31.19 34.69 -2.57
CA PRO A 622 31.06 33.71 -3.64
C PRO A 622 32.35 32.89 -3.79
N ARG A 623 32.20 31.58 -3.98
CA ARG A 623 33.28 30.65 -4.31
C ARG A 623 32.92 29.85 -5.54
N VAL A 624 33.87 29.67 -6.44
CA VAL A 624 33.70 28.84 -7.64
C VAL A 624 34.30 27.46 -7.38
N LEU A 625 33.44 26.44 -7.46
CA LEU A 625 33.82 25.04 -7.33
C LEU A 625 33.80 24.37 -8.72
N ARG A 626 34.84 23.60 -9.06
CA ARG A 626 34.90 22.84 -10.30
C ARG A 626 34.53 21.39 -10.06
N VAL A 627 33.37 20.95 -10.55
CA VAL A 627 32.87 19.58 -10.46
C VAL A 627 33.28 18.83 -11.72
N ARG A 628 33.93 17.69 -11.56
CA ARG A 628 34.36 16.82 -12.66
C ARG A 628 33.52 15.54 -12.64
N LEU A 629 32.70 15.32 -13.65
CA LEU A 629 31.80 14.18 -13.75
C LEU A 629 32.55 12.86 -13.64
N LYS A 630 31.99 11.97 -12.85
CA LYS A 630 32.41 10.58 -12.73
C LYS A 630 31.22 9.73 -12.35
N GLU A 631 31.00 8.66 -13.08
CA GLU A 631 29.96 7.70 -12.74
C GLU A 631 30.15 7.17 -11.31
N MET A 632 29.08 7.23 -10.53
CA MET A 632 28.99 6.70 -9.18
C MET A 632 28.06 5.49 -9.20
N LEU A 633 28.57 4.34 -8.71
CA LEU A 633 27.87 3.02 -8.72
C LEU A 633 27.62 2.48 -10.12
#